data_4782f9293e2d94f7ab756d254c0a4a09
#
_entry.id   4782f9293e2d94f7ab756d254c0a4a09
#
_cell.length_a   1.000
_cell.length_b   1.000
_cell.length_c   1.000
_cell.angle_alpha   90.00
_cell.angle_beta   90.00
_cell.angle_gamma   90.00
#
_symmetry.space_group_name_H-M   'P 1'
#
loop_
_entity.id
_entity.type
_entity.pdbx_description
1 polymer ?
#
loop_
_entity_poly.entity_id
_entity_poly.type
_entity_poly.pdbx_seq_one_letter_code
_entity_poly.pdbx_strand_id
1 'polypeptide(L)'
;METRHGTYSGKIAAGARLDENGRAFPPIIGPALDGDGFAHVPDTDGGEHDNDAEFDRAVGPMQFLPGSWRIYGRDANGDGVADPQQIDDAALASANLLCADNRDLSTPEGWRDAIFSYNNSNDYVVKVRDAAANYAMNQPAHR
;
A
#
# COMPACT_ATOMS: atom_id res chain seq x y z
N MET A 1 -8.10 -0.43 1.88
CA MET A 1 -7.93 0.07 3.26
C MET A 1 -7.02 1.28 3.30
N GLU A 2 -5.83 1.21 2.69
CA GLU A 2 -4.83 2.28 2.79
C GLU A 2 -5.36 3.61 2.25
N THR A 3 -5.88 3.62 1.06
CA THR A 3 -6.29 4.84 0.36
C THR A 3 -7.70 4.75 -0.21
N ARG A 4 -8.56 3.86 0.32
CA ARG A 4 -9.93 3.64 -0.18
C ARG A 4 -9.94 3.40 -1.69
N HIS A 5 -9.16 2.41 -2.13
CA HIS A 5 -9.07 2.03 -3.55
C HIS A 5 -8.59 3.18 -4.45
N GLY A 6 -7.71 4.03 -3.95
CA GLY A 6 -7.18 5.16 -4.71
C GLY A 6 -8.04 6.41 -4.71
N THR A 7 -9.14 6.42 -3.96
CA THR A 7 -10.04 7.57 -3.87
C THR A 7 -9.90 8.32 -2.54
N TYR A 8 -8.72 8.27 -1.96
CA TYR A 8 -8.43 8.91 -0.68
C TYR A 8 -8.53 10.44 -0.78
N SER A 9 -9.19 11.06 0.18
CA SER A 9 -9.40 12.51 0.24
C SER A 9 -8.86 13.14 1.53
N GLY A 10 -7.88 12.50 2.16
CA GLY A 10 -7.26 13.00 3.39
C GLY A 10 -6.07 13.92 3.14
N LYS A 11 -5.25 14.11 4.17
CA LYS A 11 -4.10 15.03 4.13
C LYS A 11 -2.99 14.60 3.15
N ILE A 12 -2.89 13.29 2.85
CA ILE A 12 -1.82 12.75 2.01
C ILE A 12 -2.07 13.10 0.54
N ALA A 13 -3.30 12.91 0.07
CA ALA A 13 -3.65 13.11 -1.34
C ALA A 13 -5.12 13.53 -1.46
N ALA A 14 -5.43 14.74 -0.98
CA ALA A 14 -6.79 15.28 -1.02
C ALA A 14 -7.33 15.28 -2.45
N GLY A 15 -8.50 14.65 -2.66
CA GLY A 15 -9.16 14.57 -3.95
C GLY A 15 -8.55 13.56 -4.93
N ALA A 16 -7.62 12.70 -4.50
CA ALA A 16 -7.08 11.66 -5.36
C ALA A 16 -8.16 10.69 -5.83
N ARG A 17 -8.11 10.32 -7.11
CA ARG A 17 -9.00 9.36 -7.76
C ARG A 17 -8.23 8.60 -8.83
N LEU A 18 -8.80 7.50 -9.30
CA LEU A 18 -8.22 6.76 -10.41
C LEU A 18 -8.61 7.39 -11.74
N ASP A 19 -7.65 7.51 -12.65
CA ASP A 19 -7.91 7.90 -14.03
C ASP A 19 -8.46 6.72 -14.86
N GLU A 20 -8.65 6.91 -16.16
CA GLU A 20 -9.17 5.89 -17.08
C GLU A 20 -8.27 4.65 -17.19
N ASN A 21 -6.98 4.78 -16.85
CA ASN A 21 -6.01 3.68 -16.86
C ASN A 21 -5.82 3.04 -15.46
N GLY A 22 -6.61 3.43 -14.48
CA GLY A 22 -6.50 2.95 -13.10
C GLY A 22 -5.31 3.53 -12.34
N ARG A 23 -4.73 4.63 -12.81
CA ARG A 23 -3.63 5.32 -12.14
C ARG A 23 -4.17 6.41 -11.22
N ALA A 24 -3.64 6.48 -10.00
CA ALA A 24 -4.03 7.52 -9.04
C ALA A 24 -3.63 8.91 -9.54
N PHE A 25 -4.57 9.86 -9.50
CA PHE A 25 -4.33 11.24 -9.88
C PHE A 25 -5.08 12.20 -8.92
N PRO A 26 -4.40 13.19 -8.34
CA PRO A 26 -2.94 13.32 -8.32
C PRO A 26 -2.24 12.10 -7.69
N PRO A 27 -0.93 11.90 -7.94
CA PRO A 27 -0.20 10.79 -7.32
C PRO A 27 -0.31 10.80 -5.79
N ILE A 28 -0.51 9.62 -5.20
CA ILE A 28 -0.59 9.47 -3.76
C ILE A 28 0.83 9.30 -3.21
N ILE A 29 1.28 10.28 -2.43
CA ILE A 29 2.61 10.29 -1.82
C ILE A 29 2.43 10.65 -0.34
N GLY A 30 2.90 9.78 0.53
CA GLY A 30 2.79 9.94 1.98
C GLY A 30 3.78 10.97 2.54
N PRO A 31 3.74 11.19 3.86
CA PRO A 31 4.71 12.05 4.52
C PRO A 31 6.11 11.46 4.47
N ALA A 32 7.14 12.32 4.54
CA ALA A 32 8.53 11.88 4.65
C ALA A 32 8.74 11.04 5.91
N LEU A 33 9.40 9.91 5.78
CA LEU A 33 9.74 9.07 6.92
C LEU A 33 11.07 9.53 7.53
N ASP A 34 11.07 10.71 8.09
CA ASP A 34 12.23 11.44 8.59
C ASP A 34 12.55 11.18 10.07
N GLY A 35 11.72 10.38 10.76
CA GLY A 35 11.85 10.08 12.18
C GLY A 35 11.15 11.07 13.10
N ASP A 36 10.55 12.13 12.56
CA ASP A 36 9.76 13.08 13.33
C ASP A 36 8.27 12.73 13.31
N GLY A 37 7.83 11.97 14.30
CA GLY A 37 6.47 11.41 14.36
C GLY A 37 6.23 10.20 13.45
N PHE A 38 7.23 9.77 12.70
CA PHE A 38 7.21 8.62 11.80
C PHE A 38 8.48 7.78 11.95
N ALA A 39 8.51 6.59 11.35
CA ALA A 39 9.73 5.81 11.25
C ALA A 39 10.82 6.60 10.51
N HIS A 40 12.08 6.32 10.78
CA HIS A 40 13.21 6.88 10.05
C HIS A 40 13.63 5.94 8.93
N VAL A 41 13.31 6.29 7.69
CA VAL A 41 13.64 5.49 6.50
C VAL A 41 14.36 6.38 5.49
N PRO A 42 15.69 6.30 5.41
CA PRO A 42 16.45 7.02 4.40
C PRO A 42 16.07 6.59 2.98
N ASP A 43 16.26 7.49 2.02
CA ASP A 43 15.98 7.23 0.61
C ASP A 43 16.63 5.94 0.10
N THR A 44 15.87 5.15 -0.64
CA THR A 44 16.34 3.89 -1.24
C THR A 44 16.23 3.86 -2.76
N ASP A 45 15.60 4.85 -3.40
CA ASP A 45 15.37 4.85 -4.85
C ASP A 45 15.79 6.13 -5.57
N GLY A 46 16.42 7.07 -4.86
CA GLY A 46 16.81 8.36 -5.43
C GLY A 46 15.65 9.27 -5.78
N GLY A 47 14.50 9.06 -5.14
CA GLY A 47 13.26 9.82 -5.38
C GLY A 47 12.50 9.38 -6.65
N GLU A 48 12.80 8.20 -7.19
CA GLU A 48 12.16 7.72 -8.41
C GLU A 48 10.64 7.61 -8.29
N HIS A 49 10.15 7.06 -7.17
CA HIS A 49 8.72 6.83 -6.97
C HIS A 49 8.03 7.87 -6.11
N ASP A 50 8.75 8.54 -5.23
CA ASP A 50 8.17 9.42 -4.22
C ASP A 50 8.62 10.88 -4.32
N ASN A 51 9.51 11.20 -5.25
CA ASN A 51 10.04 12.54 -5.47
C ASN A 51 10.85 13.10 -4.27
N ASP A 52 11.38 12.23 -3.42
CA ASP A 52 12.16 12.62 -2.25
C ASP A 52 13.47 11.84 -2.24
N ALA A 53 14.59 12.54 -2.45
CA ALA A 53 15.92 11.93 -2.50
C ALA A 53 16.63 11.90 -1.14
N GLU A 54 15.92 12.22 -0.07
CA GLU A 54 16.45 12.23 1.30
C GLU A 54 15.81 11.14 2.16
N PHE A 55 14.49 11.00 2.06
CA PHE A 55 13.73 9.99 2.80
C PHE A 55 12.75 9.26 1.89
N ASP A 56 12.50 7.99 2.19
CA ASP A 56 11.42 7.26 1.54
C ASP A 56 10.05 7.74 2.04
N ARG A 57 9.06 7.68 1.14
CA ARG A 57 7.64 7.93 1.41
C ARG A 57 6.82 6.77 0.89
N ALA A 58 5.75 6.43 1.60
CA ALA A 58 4.79 5.46 1.10
C ALA A 58 4.06 6.03 -0.13
N VAL A 59 3.92 5.24 -1.18
CA VAL A 59 3.37 5.71 -2.47
C VAL A 59 2.22 4.83 -2.95
N GLY A 60 1.29 5.46 -3.66
CA GLY A 60 0.21 4.82 -4.36
C GLY A 60 -0.96 4.38 -3.49
N PRO A 61 -1.99 3.77 -4.13
CA PRO A 61 -3.21 3.33 -3.44
C PRO A 61 -2.96 2.33 -2.31
N MET A 62 -1.91 1.54 -2.39
CA MET A 62 -1.55 0.52 -1.41
C MET A 62 -0.38 0.93 -0.52
N GLN A 63 0.11 2.16 -0.66
CA GLN A 63 1.11 2.77 0.22
C GLN A 63 2.38 1.92 0.37
N PHE A 64 2.97 1.52 -0.74
CA PHE A 64 4.25 0.83 -0.75
C PHE A 64 5.41 1.78 -0.48
N LEU A 65 6.37 1.32 0.31
CA LEU A 65 7.68 1.95 0.35
C LEU A 65 8.48 1.58 -0.92
N PRO A 66 9.31 2.48 -1.46
CA PRO A 66 10.13 2.21 -2.64
C PRO A 66 10.97 0.92 -2.54
N GLY A 67 11.57 0.65 -1.38
CA GLY A 67 12.34 -0.58 -1.16
C GLY A 67 11.51 -1.86 -1.26
N SER A 68 10.30 -1.84 -0.74
CA SER A 68 9.35 -2.97 -0.87
C SER A 68 8.82 -3.09 -2.29
N TRP A 69 8.58 -1.98 -2.95
CA TRP A 69 8.17 -1.97 -4.36
C TRP A 69 9.19 -2.66 -5.28
N ARG A 70 10.46 -2.44 -5.04
CA ARG A 70 11.53 -3.10 -5.79
C ARG A 70 11.45 -4.62 -5.72
N ILE A 71 11.02 -5.17 -4.59
CA ILE A 71 10.92 -6.61 -4.37
C ILE A 71 9.59 -7.17 -4.93
N TYR A 72 8.47 -6.51 -4.65
CA TYR A 72 7.12 -7.04 -4.89
C TYR A 72 6.40 -6.42 -6.07
N GLY A 73 6.85 -5.26 -6.56
CA GLY A 73 6.20 -4.56 -7.67
C GLY A 73 6.18 -5.38 -8.95
N ARG A 74 5.04 -5.39 -9.62
CA ARG A 74 4.83 -6.11 -10.90
C ARG A 74 3.89 -5.30 -11.79
N ASP A 75 4.07 -5.48 -13.09
CA ASP A 75 3.16 -4.98 -14.11
C ASP A 75 1.96 -5.93 -14.22
N ALA A 76 0.82 -5.56 -13.65
CA ALA A 76 -0.39 -6.37 -13.67
C ALA A 76 -1.34 -6.00 -14.80
N ASN A 77 -1.32 -4.74 -15.26
CA ASN A 77 -2.18 -4.29 -16.36
C ASN A 77 -1.57 -4.51 -17.76
N GLY A 78 -0.34 -4.97 -17.85
CA GLY A 78 0.31 -5.33 -19.11
C GLY A 78 0.80 -4.16 -19.95
N ASP A 79 0.96 -2.95 -19.36
CA ASP A 79 1.44 -1.76 -20.09
C ASP A 79 2.97 -1.68 -20.20
N GLY A 80 3.71 -2.62 -19.63
CA GLY A 80 5.17 -2.68 -19.66
C GLY A 80 5.84 -1.94 -18.51
N VAL A 81 5.09 -1.34 -17.60
CA VAL A 81 5.61 -0.58 -16.46
C VAL A 81 4.98 -1.05 -15.16
N ALA A 82 5.80 -1.40 -14.17
CA ALA A 82 5.33 -1.64 -12.81
C ALA A 82 5.25 -0.28 -12.08
N ASP A 83 4.03 0.24 -11.90
CA ASP A 83 3.78 1.58 -11.34
C ASP A 83 3.03 1.47 -10.00
N PRO A 84 3.61 1.92 -8.87
CA PRO A 84 2.93 1.84 -7.57
C PRO A 84 1.68 2.73 -7.49
N GLN A 85 1.49 3.66 -8.41
CA GLN A 85 0.28 4.50 -8.51
C GLN A 85 -0.85 3.84 -9.31
N GLN A 86 -0.54 2.79 -10.08
CA GLN A 86 -1.53 2.06 -10.86
C GLN A 86 -2.16 0.97 -9.99
N ILE A 87 -3.50 0.93 -9.93
CA ILE A 87 -4.24 0.11 -8.95
C ILE A 87 -4.03 -1.39 -9.12
N ASP A 88 -3.97 -1.89 -10.36
CA ASP A 88 -3.80 -3.33 -10.61
C ASP A 88 -2.37 -3.77 -10.25
N ASP A 89 -1.37 -2.98 -10.60
CA ASP A 89 0.04 -3.22 -10.24
C ASP A 89 0.21 -3.22 -8.72
N ALA A 90 -0.38 -2.22 -8.05
CA ALA A 90 -0.33 -2.11 -6.60
C ALA A 90 -1.04 -3.27 -5.89
N ALA A 91 -2.20 -3.70 -6.40
CA ALA A 91 -2.95 -4.83 -5.84
C ALA A 91 -2.18 -6.14 -5.99
N LEU A 92 -1.57 -6.40 -7.15
CA LEU A 92 -0.75 -7.59 -7.36
C LEU A 92 0.48 -7.60 -6.45
N ALA A 93 1.15 -6.46 -6.32
CA ALA A 93 2.29 -6.32 -5.39
C ALA A 93 1.88 -6.60 -3.94
N SER A 94 0.72 -6.13 -3.52
CA SER A 94 0.17 -6.41 -2.20
C SER A 94 -0.08 -7.89 -1.98
N ALA A 95 -0.64 -8.58 -2.97
CA ALA A 95 -0.82 -10.04 -2.91
C ALA A 95 0.51 -10.76 -2.79
N ASN A 96 1.52 -10.36 -3.56
CA ASN A 96 2.86 -10.95 -3.50
C ASN A 96 3.49 -10.78 -2.11
N LEU A 97 3.35 -9.61 -1.50
CA LEU A 97 3.87 -9.34 -0.16
C LEU A 97 3.15 -10.20 0.89
N LEU A 98 1.82 -10.25 0.85
CA LEU A 98 1.02 -11.00 1.82
C LEU A 98 1.27 -12.51 1.74
N CYS A 99 1.55 -13.04 0.55
CA CYS A 99 1.82 -14.46 0.33
C CYS A 99 3.30 -14.83 0.44
N ALA A 100 4.17 -13.88 0.75
CA ALA A 100 5.61 -14.13 0.87
C ALA A 100 5.94 -15.03 2.07
N ASP A 101 7.18 -15.57 2.08
CA ASP A 101 7.75 -16.36 3.19
C ASP A 101 6.95 -17.63 3.53
N ASN A 102 6.31 -18.25 2.54
CA ASN A 102 5.51 -19.48 2.69
C ASN A 102 4.43 -19.40 3.77
N ARG A 103 3.90 -18.21 4.04
CA ARG A 103 2.81 -18.04 4.99
C ARG A 103 1.55 -18.78 4.53
N ASP A 104 0.91 -19.48 5.46
CA ASP A 104 -0.38 -20.11 5.21
C ASP A 104 -1.51 -19.17 5.63
N LEU A 105 -2.08 -18.45 4.66
CA LEU A 105 -3.15 -17.47 4.90
C LEU A 105 -4.49 -18.12 5.31
N SER A 106 -4.60 -19.44 5.24
CA SER A 106 -5.79 -20.16 5.71
C SER A 106 -5.79 -20.36 7.23
N THR A 107 -4.65 -20.15 7.89
CA THR A 107 -4.53 -20.21 9.34
C THR A 107 -4.64 -18.81 9.96
N PRO A 108 -5.20 -18.69 11.20
CA PRO A 108 -5.23 -17.40 11.89
C PRO A 108 -3.85 -16.78 12.09
N GLU A 109 -2.85 -17.58 12.41
CA GLU A 109 -1.46 -17.15 12.62
C GLU A 109 -0.84 -16.63 11.31
N GLY A 110 -0.95 -17.39 10.23
CA GLY A 110 -0.41 -17.02 8.92
C GLY A 110 -1.09 -15.76 8.38
N TRP A 111 -2.40 -15.66 8.55
CA TRP A 111 -3.16 -14.47 8.15
C TRP A 111 -2.70 -13.23 8.94
N ARG A 112 -2.60 -13.36 10.27
CA ARG A 112 -2.13 -12.26 11.12
C ARG A 112 -0.71 -11.84 10.77
N ASP A 113 0.20 -12.80 10.59
CA ASP A 113 1.59 -12.52 10.26
C ASP A 113 1.75 -11.84 8.91
N ALA A 114 0.92 -12.21 7.93
CA ALA A 114 0.87 -11.54 6.63
C ALA A 114 0.50 -10.06 6.77
N ILE A 115 -0.59 -9.76 7.48
CA ILE A 115 -1.03 -8.37 7.69
C ILE A 115 0.00 -7.59 8.50
N PHE A 116 0.58 -8.20 9.52
CA PHE A 116 1.61 -7.59 10.36
C PHE A 116 2.89 -7.28 9.57
N SER A 117 3.24 -8.10 8.57
CA SER A 117 4.36 -7.82 7.68
C SER A 117 4.11 -6.60 6.78
N TYR A 118 2.85 -6.31 6.47
CA TYR A 118 2.47 -5.14 5.69
C TYR A 118 2.59 -3.84 6.51
N ASN A 119 2.12 -3.89 7.75
CA ASN A 119 2.22 -2.79 8.70
C ASN A 119 2.39 -3.37 10.11
N ASN A 120 3.53 -3.13 10.71
CA ASN A 120 3.93 -3.67 12.02
C ASN A 120 3.14 -3.03 13.17
N SER A 121 1.83 -3.28 13.18
CA SER A 121 0.91 -2.73 14.18
C SER A 121 -0.25 -3.69 14.44
N ASN A 122 -0.48 -4.03 15.70
CA ASN A 122 -1.63 -4.84 16.10
C ASN A 122 -2.96 -4.13 15.84
N ASP A 123 -3.01 -2.82 16.03
CA ASP A 123 -4.20 -2.01 15.72
C ASP A 123 -4.54 -2.08 14.23
N TYR A 124 -3.53 -2.08 13.37
CA TYR A 124 -3.71 -2.28 11.93
C TYR A 124 -4.27 -3.66 11.61
N VAL A 125 -3.75 -4.72 12.23
CA VAL A 125 -4.26 -6.09 12.05
C VAL A 125 -5.75 -6.17 12.42
N VAL A 126 -6.14 -5.55 13.53
CA VAL A 126 -7.55 -5.52 13.97
C VAL A 126 -8.41 -4.76 12.95
N LYS A 127 -7.97 -3.61 12.49
CA LYS A 127 -8.72 -2.81 11.48
C LYS A 127 -8.88 -3.55 10.16
N VAL A 128 -7.85 -4.25 9.70
CA VAL A 128 -7.93 -5.04 8.46
C VAL A 128 -8.87 -6.23 8.65
N ARG A 129 -8.80 -6.91 9.79
CA ARG A 129 -9.73 -8.01 10.11
C ARG A 129 -11.19 -7.54 10.06
N ASP A 130 -11.48 -6.43 10.71
CA ASP A 130 -12.84 -5.89 10.79
C ASP A 130 -13.34 -5.44 9.41
N ALA A 131 -12.46 -4.83 8.61
CA ALA A 131 -12.78 -4.45 7.23
C ALA A 131 -13.05 -5.69 6.36
N ALA A 132 -12.23 -6.72 6.46
CA ALA A 132 -12.42 -7.97 5.72
C ALA A 132 -13.76 -8.64 6.08
N ALA A 133 -14.11 -8.66 7.36
CA ALA A 133 -15.40 -9.19 7.82
C ALA A 133 -16.57 -8.38 7.24
N ASN A 134 -16.47 -7.06 7.22
CA ASN A 134 -17.48 -6.19 6.63
C ASN A 134 -17.66 -6.44 5.13
N TYR A 135 -16.57 -6.57 4.38
CA TYR A 135 -16.62 -6.90 2.95
C TYR A 135 -17.26 -8.27 2.71
N ALA A 136 -16.94 -9.26 3.55
CA ALA A 136 -17.55 -10.60 3.45
C ALA A 136 -19.07 -10.58 3.65
N MET A 137 -19.58 -9.62 4.42
CA MET A 137 -21.01 -9.40 4.65
C MET A 137 -21.65 -8.38 3.69
N ASN A 138 -20.92 -7.96 2.64
CA ASN A 138 -21.31 -6.89 1.71
C ASN A 138 -21.62 -5.56 2.42
N GLN A 139 -20.94 -5.28 3.50
CA GLN A 139 -21.04 -4.01 4.22
C GLN A 139 -19.82 -3.12 3.89
N PRO A 140 -19.99 -1.79 3.84
CA PRO A 140 -18.85 -0.91 3.63
C PRO A 140 -17.89 -0.98 4.83
N ALA A 141 -16.60 -0.81 4.54
CA ALA A 141 -15.60 -0.71 5.60
C ALA A 141 -15.86 0.53 6.46
N HIS A 142 -15.74 0.38 7.77
CA HIS A 142 -15.80 1.52 8.70
C HIS A 142 -14.61 2.47 8.45
N ARG A 143 -14.89 3.72 8.51
CA ARG A 143 -13.90 4.79 8.35
C ARG A 143 -13.10 5.02 9.62
#